data_d16dc2c0b09e5b0a0fc98142290fa326
#
_entry.id   d16dc2c0b09e5b0a0fc98142290fa326
#
_cell.length_a   1.000
_cell.length_b   1.000
_cell.length_c   1.000
_cell.angle_alpha   90.00
_cell.angle_beta   90.00
_cell.angle_gamma   90.00
#
_symmetry.space_group_name_H-M   'P 1'
#
loop_
_entity.id
_entity.type
_entity.pdbx_description
1 polymer ?
#
loop_
_entity_poly.entity_id
_entity_poly.type
_entity_poly.pdbx_seq_one_letter_code
_entity_poly.pdbx_strand_id
1 'polypeptide(L)' 'MFENLKNYIVEEFNVNPDDVTLEAELVGDLGINSLELADLVYLCEEKFNISIDDEDLHNFNTVGDVVKYLEAAQK' A
#
# COMPACT_ATOMS: atom_id res chain seq x y z
N MET A 1 10.71 -4.95 2.82
CA MET A 1 9.46 -4.59 2.07
C MET A 1 8.61 -3.58 2.79
N PHE A 2 8.27 -3.81 4.05
CA PHE A 2 7.42 -2.89 4.81
C PHE A 2 7.98 -1.47 4.87
N GLU A 3 9.25 -1.34 5.17
CA GLU A 3 9.88 -0.02 5.27
C GLU A 3 9.79 0.77 3.96
N ASN A 4 10.02 0.11 2.85
CA ASN A 4 9.93 0.76 1.54
C ASN A 4 8.51 1.24 1.25
N LEU A 5 7.54 0.38 1.53
CA LEU A 5 6.14 0.73 1.33
C LEU A 5 5.73 1.88 2.26
N LYS A 6 6.13 1.81 3.51
CA LYS A 6 5.85 2.86 4.49
C LYS A 6 6.37 4.21 4.00
N ASN A 7 7.60 4.25 3.50
CA ASN A 7 8.20 5.49 3.00
C ASN A 7 7.40 6.05 1.84
N TYR A 8 6.95 5.20 0.92
CA TYR A 8 6.14 5.64 -0.22
C TYR A 8 4.80 6.20 0.24
N ILE A 9 4.15 5.54 1.19
CA ILE A 9 2.88 6.01 1.72
C ILE A 9 3.03 7.37 2.39
N VAL A 10 4.05 7.53 3.21
CA VAL A 10 4.32 8.78 3.91
C VAL A 10 4.56 9.92 2.92
N GLU A 11 5.39 9.68 1.91
CA GLU A 11 5.73 10.71 0.93
C GLU A 11 4.55 11.07 0.03
N GLU A 12 3.81 10.05 -0.42
CA GLU A 12 2.75 10.24 -1.39
C GLU A 12 1.49 10.86 -0.79
N PHE A 13 1.13 10.42 0.40
CA PHE A 13 -0.12 10.82 1.04
C PHE A 13 0.07 11.75 2.24
N ASN A 14 1.32 12.05 2.56
CA ASN A 14 1.66 12.98 3.64
C ASN A 14 1.04 12.56 4.99
N VAL A 15 1.08 11.27 5.28
CA VAL A 15 0.58 10.74 6.55
C VAL A 15 1.72 10.64 7.56
N ASN A 16 1.36 10.59 8.83
CA ASN A 16 2.34 10.46 9.91
C ASN A 16 2.98 9.07 9.86
N PRO A 17 4.33 8.99 9.80
CA PRO A 17 4.99 7.67 9.79
C PRO A 17 4.62 6.78 10.96
N ASP A 18 4.33 7.37 12.10
CA ASP A 18 3.96 6.60 13.29
C ASP A 18 2.62 5.88 13.14
N ASP A 19 1.78 6.37 12.23
CA ASP A 19 0.48 5.76 11.96
C ASP A 19 0.57 4.60 10.96
N VAL A 20 1.68 4.46 10.26
CA VAL A 20 1.85 3.41 9.25
C VAL A 20 2.41 2.16 9.91
N THR A 21 1.50 1.27 10.29
CA THR A 21 1.84 -0.03 10.88
C THR A 21 1.24 -1.13 10.01
N LEU A 22 1.64 -2.37 10.24
CA LEU A 22 1.09 -3.49 9.48
C LEU A 22 -0.42 -3.63 9.70
N GLU A 23 -0.90 -3.30 10.88
CA GLU A 23 -2.33 -3.40 11.22
C GLU A 23 -3.12 -2.16 10.81
N ALA A 24 -2.47 -1.10 10.38
CA ALA A 24 -3.16 0.14 10.00
C ALA A 24 -4.04 -0.09 8.79
N GLU A 25 -5.30 0.32 8.89
CA GLU A 25 -6.23 0.25 7.77
C GLU A 25 -5.97 1.41 6.82
N LEU A 26 -5.86 1.09 5.54
CA LEU A 26 -5.56 2.11 4.53
C LEU A 26 -6.62 3.19 4.49
N VAL A 27 -7.87 2.79 4.50
CA VAL A 27 -8.99 3.75 4.46
C VAL A 27 -9.33 4.25 5.87
N GLY A 28 -9.46 3.34 6.84
CA GLY A 28 -9.93 3.70 8.18
C GLY A 28 -8.92 4.48 9.01
N ASP A 29 -7.66 4.05 8.99
CA ASP A 29 -6.63 4.65 9.83
C ASP A 29 -5.82 5.73 9.11
N LEU A 30 -5.51 5.50 7.84
CA LEU A 30 -4.69 6.43 7.07
C LEU A 30 -5.51 7.42 6.25
N GLY A 31 -6.81 7.19 6.14
CA GLY A 31 -7.69 8.09 5.41
C GLY A 31 -7.49 8.08 3.90
N ILE A 32 -6.98 6.98 3.36
CA ILE A 32 -6.74 6.86 1.92
C ILE A 32 -8.06 6.48 1.25
N ASN A 33 -8.52 7.31 0.32
CA ASN A 33 -9.76 7.01 -0.40
C ASN A 33 -9.48 6.08 -1.59
N SER A 34 -10.55 5.71 -2.32
CA SER A 34 -10.45 4.75 -3.43
C SER A 34 -9.51 5.22 -4.54
N LEU A 35 -9.54 6.51 -4.86
CA LEU A 35 -8.66 7.06 -5.89
C LEU A 35 -7.21 7.02 -5.42
N GLU A 36 -6.98 7.37 -4.17
CA GLU A 36 -5.64 7.35 -3.60
C GLU A 36 -5.11 5.91 -3.49
N LEU A 37 -5.99 4.96 -3.19
CA LEU A 37 -5.60 3.56 -3.14
C LEU A 37 -5.15 3.08 -4.52
N ALA A 38 -5.85 3.48 -5.58
CA ALA A 38 -5.46 3.16 -6.94
C ALA A 38 -4.10 3.77 -7.29
N ASP A 39 -3.86 5.01 -6.84
CA ASP A 39 -2.57 5.67 -7.04
C ASP A 39 -1.45 4.92 -6.31
N LEU A 40 -1.72 4.47 -5.10
CA LEU A 40 -0.75 3.68 -4.33
C LEU A 40 -0.41 2.38 -5.05
N VAL A 41 -1.42 1.70 -5.58
CA VAL A 41 -1.22 0.46 -6.32
C VAL A 41 -0.37 0.71 -7.56
N TYR A 42 -0.67 1.76 -8.31
CA TYR A 42 0.10 2.13 -9.49
C TYR A 42 1.56 2.40 -9.11
N LEU A 43 1.77 3.14 -8.03
CA LEU A 43 3.11 3.44 -7.53
C LEU A 43 3.87 2.16 -7.18
N CYS A 44 3.19 1.22 -6.52
CA CYS A 44 3.79 -0.07 -6.18
C CYS A 44 4.18 -0.86 -7.42
N GLU A 45 3.33 -0.83 -8.45
CA GLU A 45 3.65 -1.52 -9.70
C GLU A 45 4.92 -0.97 -10.32
N GLU A 46 5.08 0.35 -10.32
CA GLU A 46 6.27 0.98 -10.87
C GLU A 46 7.51 0.73 -10.02
N LYS A 47 7.38 0.94 -8.71
CA LYS A 47 8.55 0.88 -7.82
C LYS A 47 9.05 -0.53 -7.60
N PHE A 48 8.16 -1.50 -7.61
CA PHE A 48 8.54 -2.90 -7.35
C PHE A 48 8.52 -3.75 -8.62
N ASN A 49 8.19 -3.14 -9.76
CA ASN A 49 8.20 -3.79 -11.08
C ASN A 49 7.33 -5.04 -11.10
N ILE A 50 6.09 -4.91 -10.65
CA ILE A 50 5.12 -5.99 -10.59
C ILE A 50 3.82 -5.54 -11.23
N SER A 51 2.92 -6.50 -11.48
CA SER A 51 1.56 -6.21 -11.94
C SER A 51 0.57 -6.56 -10.85
N ILE A 52 -0.38 -5.68 -10.61
CA ILE A 52 -1.42 -5.89 -9.61
C ILE A 52 -2.77 -5.80 -10.30
N ASP A 53 -3.57 -6.85 -10.17
CA ASP A 53 -4.89 -6.89 -10.79
C ASP A 53 -5.89 -6.04 -10.00
N ASP A 54 -6.85 -5.44 -10.71
CA ASP A 54 -7.89 -4.63 -10.07
C ASP A 54 -8.67 -5.44 -9.04
N GLU A 55 -8.86 -6.73 -9.28
CA GLU A 55 -9.56 -7.60 -8.35
C GLU A 55 -8.86 -7.69 -7.00
N ASP A 56 -7.54 -7.59 -7.00
CA ASP A 56 -6.76 -7.69 -5.77
C ASP A 56 -6.92 -6.45 -4.88
N LEU A 57 -7.37 -5.34 -5.45
CA LEU A 57 -7.63 -4.12 -4.68
C LEU A 57 -8.64 -4.34 -3.56
N HIS A 58 -9.59 -5.22 -3.79
CA HIS A 58 -10.63 -5.52 -2.80
C HIS A 58 -10.07 -6.23 -1.56
N ASN A 59 -8.87 -6.80 -1.67
CA ASN A 59 -8.22 -7.51 -0.58
C ASN A 59 -7.27 -6.61 0.21
N PHE A 60 -7.06 -5.38 -0.23
CA PHE A 60 -6.13 -4.45 0.42
C PHE A 60 -6.86 -3.62 1.48
N ASN A 61 -6.94 -4.14 2.67
CA ASN A 61 -7.57 -3.44 3.80
C ASN A 61 -6.53 -2.77 4.69
N THR A 62 -5.43 -3.45 4.96
CA THR A 62 -4.38 -2.94 5.83
C THR A 62 -3.06 -2.83 5.07
N VAL A 63 -2.11 -2.12 5.67
CA VAL A 63 -0.75 -2.03 5.13
C VAL A 63 -0.15 -3.43 5.01
N GLY A 64 -0.41 -4.29 6.00
CA GLY A 64 0.09 -5.67 5.98
C GLY A 64 -0.41 -6.48 4.81
N ASP A 65 -1.66 -6.25 4.39
CA ASP A 65 -2.21 -6.94 3.22
C ASP A 65 -1.42 -6.60 1.96
N VAL A 66 -1.06 -5.32 1.80
CA VAL A 66 -0.28 -4.86 0.66
C VAL A 66 1.13 -5.45 0.72
N VAL A 67 1.73 -5.43 1.90
CA VAL A 67 3.08 -5.99 2.09
C VAL A 67 3.13 -7.46 1.69
N LYS A 68 2.15 -8.24 2.14
CA LYS A 68 2.08 -9.66 1.81
C LYS A 68 1.97 -9.88 0.31
N TYR A 69 1.13 -9.09 -0.34
CA TYR A 69 0.96 -9.20 -1.79
C TYR A 69 2.27 -8.90 -2.51
N LEU A 70 2.93 -7.81 -2.12
CA LEU A 70 4.17 -7.40 -2.76
C LEU A 70 5.28 -8.43 -2.57
N GLU A 71 5.39 -8.99 -1.37
CA GLU A 71 6.41 -10.00 -1.10
C GLU A 71 6.17 -11.26 -1.92
N ALA A 72 4.91 -11.66 -2.06
CA ALA A 72 4.58 -12.83 -2.87
C ALA A 72 4.85 -12.57 -4.34
N ALA A 73 4.57 -11.36 -4.81
CA ALA A 73 4.75 -11.01 -6.22
C ALA A 73 6.22 -10.90 -6.63
N GLN A 74 7.11 -10.64 -5.68
CA GLN A 74 8.54 -10.45 -5.94
C GLN A 74 9.34 -11.74 -5.91
N LYS A 75 8.73 -12.85 -5.65
CA LYS A 75 9.45 -14.13 -5.59
C LYS A 75 9.94 -14.57 -6.97
#